data_117b8f0f21901a7a430f65a30fa426c6
#
_entry.id   117b8f0f21901a7a430f65a30fa426c6
#
_cell.length_a   1.000
_cell.length_b   1.000
_cell.length_c   1.000
_cell.angle_alpha   90.00
_cell.angle_beta   90.00
_cell.angle_gamma   90.00
#
_symmetry.space_group_name_H-M   'P 1'
#
loop_
_entity.id
_entity.type
_entity.pdbx_description
1 polymer ?
#
loop_
_entity_poly.entity_id
_entity_poly.type
_entity_poly.pdbx_seq_one_letter_code
_entity_poly.pdbx_strand_id
1 'polypeptide(L)'
;MLCALALTVLVAGWGIFDTAGLAAFAARQVKIVLVSRGWFVMLTASVMLLVAIWLAVSPYGRIKLGLDDEKPEFSTASWLTMMFAAGMGVGLLFYAAAEPVTHYLFLSREMEPRRAAFLALTLTDFHWGLHAWAIYGITGLVIAYFGFRRETPQLISAPVQQVFGVRPWTRGVGWVVDLLSIYAIAIGLAGSVAMGVFQVQDGIAALFGFSPSGLALPLGVFAVLVLAYLFPLTVDLGRGMAVLSNTALVIAIALLVFSLMAGPTHFLMNTIVASIGDYAAKVIPNGFQTYAFFDEPVAEWFQSWTLNYMVWWLAWAPFVGVFIARISRGRTIREFLVGVLLAPTAFSILWFGVFGGLAFYKGAAAQLDPAVVSNNINQTTFLLLETLPFSRLTTAATIVAAFLFIVTSVVSAAYVLAMFSTGGDQTPPVRVKLTWGVILGLLGLAMILSDSVSAVREIIAMSAGPFVFIVLLLMVCLLKALKEEKPGRTR
;
A
#
# COMPACT_ATOMS: atom_id res chain seq x y z
N MET A 1 -11.53 8.68 -19.93
CA MET A 1 -10.19 9.28 -20.00
C MET A 1 -10.19 10.78 -19.75
N LEU A 2 -10.79 11.63 -20.61
CA LEU A 2 -10.71 13.09 -20.46
C LEU A 2 -11.18 13.61 -19.09
N CYS A 3 -12.28 13.08 -18.53
CA CYS A 3 -12.75 13.48 -17.19
C CYS A 3 -11.76 13.12 -16.08
N ALA A 4 -11.11 11.94 -16.15
CA ALA A 4 -10.11 11.54 -15.18
C ALA A 4 -8.86 12.43 -15.27
N LEU A 5 -8.39 12.71 -16.48
CA LEU A 5 -7.29 13.65 -16.71
C LEU A 5 -7.62 15.05 -16.19
N ALA A 6 -8.81 15.56 -16.53
CA ALA A 6 -9.24 16.88 -16.06
C ALA A 6 -9.29 16.96 -14.53
N LEU A 7 -9.88 15.95 -13.88
CA LEU A 7 -9.98 15.90 -12.42
C LEU A 7 -8.59 15.85 -11.76
N THR A 8 -7.69 14.99 -12.24
CA THR A 8 -6.34 14.87 -11.68
C THR A 8 -5.49 16.11 -11.92
N VAL A 9 -5.59 16.75 -13.09
CA VAL A 9 -4.90 18.00 -13.40
C VAL A 9 -5.44 19.17 -12.56
N LEU A 10 -6.77 19.24 -12.35
CA LEU A 10 -7.36 20.25 -11.46
C LEU A 10 -6.88 20.12 -10.03
N VAL A 11 -6.81 18.89 -9.50
CA VAL A 11 -6.30 18.66 -8.13
C VAL A 11 -4.82 18.97 -8.05
N ALA A 12 -4.01 18.60 -9.05
CA ALA A 12 -2.60 18.95 -9.10
C ALA A 12 -2.40 20.47 -9.15
N GLY A 13 -3.14 21.15 -10.01
CA GLY A 13 -3.12 22.63 -10.10
C GLY A 13 -3.51 23.28 -8.77
N TRP A 14 -4.61 22.83 -8.15
CA TRP A 14 -5.02 23.34 -6.84
C TRP A 14 -3.89 23.16 -5.81
N GLY A 15 -3.31 21.95 -5.70
CA GLY A 15 -2.23 21.69 -4.75
C GLY A 15 -0.95 22.49 -5.02
N ILE A 16 -0.65 22.85 -6.28
CA ILE A 16 0.54 23.66 -6.62
C ILE A 16 0.29 25.15 -6.30
N PHE A 17 -0.89 25.69 -6.62
CA PHE A 17 -1.19 27.11 -6.46
C PHE A 17 -1.74 27.48 -5.07
N ASP A 18 -2.41 26.54 -4.40
CA ASP A 18 -2.98 26.72 -3.04
C ASP A 18 -2.85 25.44 -2.25
N THR A 19 -1.62 25.09 -1.90
CA THR A 19 -1.27 23.87 -1.15
C THR A 19 -1.97 23.78 0.20
N ALA A 20 -2.04 24.91 0.92
CA ALA A 20 -2.68 24.97 2.23
C ALA A 20 -4.21 24.75 2.12
N GLY A 21 -4.84 25.32 1.09
CA GLY A 21 -6.26 25.14 0.82
C GLY A 21 -6.61 23.70 0.49
N LEU A 22 -5.82 23.03 -0.34
CA LEU A 22 -6.02 21.60 -0.66
C LEU A 22 -5.85 20.73 0.60
N ALA A 23 -4.80 20.95 1.39
CA ALA A 23 -4.54 20.21 2.62
C ALA A 23 -5.68 20.38 3.64
N ALA A 24 -6.12 21.62 3.87
CA ALA A 24 -7.22 21.92 4.79
C ALA A 24 -8.56 21.32 4.32
N PHE A 25 -8.82 21.34 3.02
CA PHE A 25 -10.00 20.72 2.43
C PHE A 25 -9.95 19.19 2.64
N ALA A 26 -8.82 18.55 2.32
CA ALA A 26 -8.64 17.11 2.49
C ALA A 26 -8.83 16.70 3.96
N ALA A 27 -8.18 17.38 4.91
CA ALA A 27 -8.30 17.16 6.34
C ALA A 27 -9.77 17.21 6.78
N ARG A 28 -10.51 18.25 6.37
CA ARG A 28 -11.93 18.42 6.69
C ARG A 28 -12.78 17.27 6.14
N GLN A 29 -12.57 16.87 4.87
CA GLN A 29 -13.34 15.78 4.26
C GLN A 29 -13.04 14.45 4.93
N VAL A 30 -11.78 14.16 5.20
CA VAL A 30 -11.34 12.93 5.89
C VAL A 30 -11.92 12.88 7.28
N LYS A 31 -11.83 13.96 8.06
CA LYS A 31 -12.44 14.02 9.41
C LYS A 31 -13.93 13.73 9.37
N ILE A 32 -14.70 14.36 8.46
CA ILE A 32 -16.13 14.09 8.30
C ILE A 32 -16.42 12.64 7.96
N VAL A 33 -15.66 12.06 7.00
CA VAL A 33 -15.88 10.69 6.53
C VAL A 33 -15.46 9.67 7.58
N LEU A 34 -14.28 9.82 8.17
CA LEU A 34 -13.75 8.84 9.13
C LEU A 34 -14.49 8.88 10.47
N VAL A 35 -14.87 10.05 10.97
CA VAL A 35 -15.68 10.17 12.19
C VAL A 35 -17.05 9.52 12.02
N SER A 36 -17.73 9.78 10.90
CA SER A 36 -19.09 9.28 10.70
C SER A 36 -19.17 7.85 10.16
N ARG A 37 -18.15 7.38 9.41
CA ARG A 37 -18.19 6.12 8.66
C ARG A 37 -17.00 5.18 8.92
N GLY A 38 -16.14 5.50 9.89
CA GLY A 38 -14.99 4.66 10.24
C GLY A 38 -15.38 3.23 10.56
N TRP A 39 -16.50 3.04 11.27
CA TRP A 39 -17.06 1.70 11.53
C TRP A 39 -17.35 0.91 10.25
N PHE A 40 -17.81 1.59 9.19
CA PHE A 40 -18.15 0.95 7.92
C PHE A 40 -16.88 0.53 7.16
N VAL A 41 -15.81 1.33 7.21
CA VAL A 41 -14.51 0.99 6.63
C VAL A 41 -13.94 -0.25 7.32
N MET A 42 -13.92 -0.29 8.66
CA MET A 42 -13.44 -1.43 9.44
C MET A 42 -14.25 -2.69 9.17
N LEU A 43 -15.57 -2.57 9.19
CA LEU A 43 -16.48 -3.69 8.88
C LEU A 43 -16.21 -4.23 7.46
N THR A 44 -16.03 -3.34 6.48
CA THR A 44 -15.76 -3.74 5.10
C THR A 44 -14.44 -4.50 4.98
N ALA A 45 -13.35 -3.99 5.56
CA ALA A 45 -12.06 -4.65 5.54
C ALA A 45 -12.12 -6.04 6.21
N SER A 46 -12.81 -6.15 7.35
CA SER A 46 -12.99 -7.41 8.07
C SER A 46 -13.86 -8.40 7.29
N VAL A 47 -14.96 -7.95 6.67
CA VAL A 47 -15.78 -8.79 5.79
C VAL A 47 -14.98 -9.29 4.60
N MET A 48 -14.14 -8.46 3.98
CA MET A 48 -13.26 -8.88 2.88
C MET A 48 -12.29 -9.97 3.34
N LEU A 49 -11.70 -9.86 4.53
CA LEU A 49 -10.84 -10.90 5.09
C LEU A 49 -11.62 -12.21 5.32
N LEU A 50 -12.79 -12.15 5.93
CA LEU A 50 -13.61 -13.32 6.18
C LEU A 50 -14.06 -13.99 4.88
N VAL A 51 -14.45 -13.21 3.86
CA VAL A 51 -14.80 -13.72 2.54
C VAL A 51 -13.59 -14.36 1.84
N ALA A 52 -12.40 -13.73 1.93
CA ALA A 52 -11.18 -14.29 1.38
C ALA A 52 -10.83 -15.65 2.02
N ILE A 53 -10.91 -15.76 3.35
CA ILE A 53 -10.70 -17.01 4.08
C ILE A 53 -11.76 -18.05 3.66
N TRP A 54 -13.02 -17.67 3.63
CA TRP A 54 -14.10 -18.55 3.20
C TRP A 54 -13.90 -19.06 1.78
N LEU A 55 -13.55 -18.21 0.83
CA LEU A 55 -13.27 -18.63 -0.55
C LEU A 55 -12.08 -19.59 -0.62
N ALA A 56 -11.02 -19.34 0.14
CA ALA A 56 -9.84 -20.20 0.16
C ALA A 56 -10.13 -21.61 0.67
N VAL A 57 -10.98 -21.76 1.70
CA VAL A 57 -11.28 -23.07 2.29
C VAL A 57 -12.46 -23.79 1.61
N SER A 58 -13.34 -23.04 0.93
CA SER A 58 -14.53 -23.57 0.26
C SER A 58 -14.21 -24.36 -1.03
N PRO A 59 -15.19 -25.07 -1.61
CA PRO A 59 -15.04 -25.70 -2.94
C PRO A 59 -14.69 -24.71 -4.06
N TYR A 60 -15.09 -23.44 -3.94
CA TYR A 60 -14.74 -22.38 -4.90
C TYR A 60 -13.22 -22.13 -4.98
N GLY A 61 -12.48 -22.44 -3.92
CA GLY A 61 -11.02 -22.38 -3.90
C GLY A 61 -10.32 -23.24 -4.94
N ARG A 62 -11.00 -24.23 -5.54
CA ARG A 62 -10.46 -25.09 -6.58
C ARG A 62 -10.58 -24.51 -7.99
N ILE A 63 -11.39 -23.47 -8.18
CA ILE A 63 -11.60 -22.81 -9.47
C ILE A 63 -10.31 -22.13 -9.90
N LYS A 64 -9.89 -22.31 -11.16
CA LYS A 64 -8.71 -21.67 -11.73
C LYS A 64 -9.01 -20.27 -12.23
N LEU A 65 -8.01 -19.41 -12.09
CA LEU A 65 -7.95 -18.07 -12.66
C LEU A 65 -7.43 -18.18 -14.12
N GLY A 66 -8.29 -18.67 -15.00
CA GLY A 66 -8.01 -19.01 -16.38
C GLY A 66 -8.80 -20.26 -16.80
N LEU A 67 -8.34 -20.94 -17.86
CA LEU A 67 -8.93 -22.21 -18.31
C LEU A 67 -8.58 -23.34 -17.35
N ASP A 68 -9.39 -24.40 -17.34
CA ASP A 68 -9.25 -25.49 -16.37
C ASP A 68 -7.95 -26.32 -16.56
N ASP A 69 -7.41 -26.38 -17.77
CA ASP A 69 -6.15 -27.03 -18.13
C ASP A 69 -4.93 -26.09 -18.06
N GLU A 70 -5.15 -24.79 -17.88
CA GLU A 70 -4.10 -23.78 -17.87
C GLU A 70 -3.16 -23.95 -16.67
N LYS A 71 -1.84 -23.90 -16.93
CA LYS A 71 -0.82 -23.98 -15.88
C LYS A 71 -0.42 -22.57 -15.45
N PRO A 72 0.02 -22.40 -14.17
CA PRO A 72 0.58 -21.13 -13.73
C PRO A 72 1.74 -20.66 -14.62
N GLU A 73 1.69 -19.37 -15.02
CA GLU A 73 2.73 -18.74 -15.86
C GLU A 73 4.08 -18.66 -15.14
N PHE A 74 4.05 -18.49 -13.81
CA PHE A 74 5.25 -18.34 -12.98
C PHE A 74 5.36 -19.46 -11.94
N SER A 75 6.59 -19.86 -11.60
CA SER A 75 6.83 -20.74 -10.46
C SER A 75 6.33 -20.11 -9.17
N THR A 76 6.03 -20.91 -8.15
CA THR A 76 5.50 -20.39 -6.86
C THR A 76 6.49 -19.42 -6.21
N ALA A 77 7.78 -19.71 -6.22
CA ALA A 77 8.80 -18.82 -5.65
C ALA A 77 8.86 -17.48 -6.40
N SER A 78 8.91 -17.49 -7.74
CA SER A 78 8.93 -16.26 -8.54
C SER A 78 7.65 -15.45 -8.35
N TRP A 79 6.49 -16.10 -8.30
CA TRP A 79 5.20 -15.46 -8.08
C TRP A 79 5.13 -14.76 -6.72
N LEU A 80 5.55 -15.43 -5.63
CA LEU A 80 5.59 -14.83 -4.29
C LEU A 80 6.55 -13.63 -4.24
N THR A 81 7.72 -13.75 -4.87
CA THR A 81 8.70 -12.66 -4.94
C THR A 81 8.13 -11.43 -5.68
N MET A 82 7.48 -11.64 -6.83
CA MET A 82 6.85 -10.55 -7.59
C MET A 82 5.69 -9.91 -6.83
N MET A 83 4.85 -10.71 -6.18
CA MET A 83 3.75 -10.22 -5.35
C MET A 83 4.25 -9.33 -4.24
N PHE A 84 5.32 -9.74 -3.59
CA PHE A 84 5.98 -9.00 -2.54
C PHE A 84 6.50 -7.64 -3.03
N ALA A 85 7.22 -7.64 -4.15
CA ALA A 85 7.77 -6.42 -4.75
C ALA A 85 6.69 -5.39 -5.14
N ALA A 86 5.48 -5.84 -5.48
CA ALA A 86 4.38 -4.96 -5.87
C ALA A 86 3.62 -4.32 -4.72
N GLY A 87 3.46 -5.06 -3.63
CA GLY A 87 2.63 -4.61 -2.49
C GLY A 87 3.43 -3.98 -1.35
N MET A 88 4.74 -4.16 -1.32
CA MET A 88 5.64 -3.68 -0.28
C MET A 88 6.60 -2.63 -0.88
N GLY A 89 6.09 -1.44 -1.06
CA GLY A 89 6.86 -0.33 -1.63
C GLY A 89 7.70 0.43 -0.58
N VAL A 90 7.99 1.69 -0.90
CA VAL A 90 8.73 2.62 -0.03
C VAL A 90 8.11 2.76 1.37
N GLY A 91 6.80 2.56 1.53
CA GLY A 91 6.12 2.64 2.82
C GLY A 91 6.68 1.68 3.86
N LEU A 92 7.09 0.48 3.46
CA LEU A 92 7.70 -0.49 4.39
C LEU A 92 9.03 0.04 4.97
N LEU A 93 9.86 0.66 4.14
CA LEU A 93 11.12 1.30 4.58
C LEU A 93 10.84 2.54 5.44
N PHE A 94 9.85 3.34 5.04
CA PHE A 94 9.46 4.57 5.72
C PHE A 94 8.96 4.28 7.14
N TYR A 95 8.07 3.33 7.30
CA TYR A 95 7.42 3.00 8.56
C TYR A 95 8.13 1.91 9.39
N ALA A 96 9.29 1.41 8.96
CA ALA A 96 10.02 0.29 9.58
C ALA A 96 10.17 0.42 11.11
N ALA A 97 10.65 1.55 11.58
CA ALA A 97 10.74 1.89 13.00
C ALA A 97 9.73 2.98 13.39
N ALA A 98 9.37 3.84 12.45
CA ALA A 98 8.58 5.02 12.69
C ALA A 98 7.18 4.71 13.26
N GLU A 99 6.50 3.72 12.71
CA GLU A 99 5.16 3.36 13.16
C GLU A 99 5.17 2.67 14.53
N PRO A 100 5.95 1.61 14.78
CA PRO A 100 6.04 1.00 16.11
C PRO A 100 6.39 2.02 17.20
N VAL A 101 7.35 2.92 16.93
CA VAL A 101 7.77 3.95 17.89
C VAL A 101 6.65 4.96 18.13
N THR A 102 5.95 5.41 17.11
CA THR A 102 4.84 6.35 17.26
C THR A 102 3.71 5.76 18.11
N HIS A 103 3.34 4.51 17.85
CA HIS A 103 2.34 3.82 18.66
C HIS A 103 2.81 3.63 20.11
N TYR A 104 4.07 3.28 20.30
CA TYR A 104 4.66 3.16 21.62
C TYR A 104 4.58 4.47 22.40
N LEU A 105 4.99 5.58 21.79
CA LEU A 105 4.96 6.90 22.45
C LEU A 105 3.53 7.36 22.81
N PHE A 106 2.54 6.97 22.03
CA PHE A 106 1.14 7.22 22.36
C PHE A 106 0.67 6.32 23.53
N LEU A 107 0.89 5.02 23.44
CA LEU A 107 0.41 4.03 24.39
C LEU A 107 1.11 4.12 25.76
N SER A 108 2.40 4.46 25.80
CA SER A 108 3.19 4.55 27.03
C SER A 108 2.78 5.70 27.96
N ARG A 109 1.88 6.58 27.50
CA ARG A 109 1.29 7.64 28.36
C ARG A 109 0.33 7.06 29.39
N GLU A 110 -0.35 5.96 29.07
CA GLU A 110 -1.45 5.41 29.86
C GLU A 110 -1.15 3.98 30.37
N MET A 111 -0.04 3.36 29.93
CA MET A 111 0.30 1.99 30.30
C MET A 111 1.80 1.76 30.53
N GLU A 112 2.09 0.64 31.15
CA GLU A 112 3.46 0.19 31.43
C GLU A 112 4.25 0.06 30.10
N PRO A 113 5.52 0.58 30.04
CA PRO A 113 6.30 0.66 28.79
C PRO A 113 6.47 -0.65 28.02
N ARG A 114 6.66 -1.78 28.73
CA ARG A 114 6.80 -3.09 28.08
C ARG A 114 5.52 -3.52 27.38
N ARG A 115 4.37 -3.26 28.02
CA ARG A 115 3.06 -3.55 27.45
C ARG A 115 2.76 -2.63 26.27
N ALA A 116 3.13 -1.35 26.38
CA ALA A 116 3.02 -0.38 25.28
C ALA A 116 3.82 -0.80 24.06
N ALA A 117 5.09 -1.23 24.23
CA ALA A 117 5.93 -1.72 23.15
C ALA A 117 5.33 -2.94 22.44
N PHE A 118 4.82 -3.90 23.21
CA PHE A 118 4.20 -5.10 22.68
C PHE A 118 2.93 -4.79 21.88
N LEU A 119 2.04 -3.94 22.41
CA LEU A 119 0.83 -3.52 21.71
C LEU A 119 1.14 -2.67 20.48
N ALA A 120 2.17 -1.84 20.50
CA ALA A 120 2.61 -1.05 19.37
C ALA A 120 3.00 -1.94 18.17
N LEU A 121 3.74 -3.04 18.41
CA LEU A 121 4.04 -4.04 17.38
C LEU A 121 2.77 -4.73 16.87
N THR A 122 1.88 -5.16 17.76
CA THR A 122 0.63 -5.81 17.36
C THR A 122 -0.24 -4.92 16.46
N LEU A 123 -0.30 -3.62 16.76
CA LEU A 123 -1.05 -2.64 15.95
C LEU A 123 -0.37 -2.42 14.59
N THR A 124 0.95 -2.31 14.57
CA THR A 124 1.71 -2.21 13.32
C THR A 124 1.51 -3.45 12.45
N ASP A 125 1.63 -4.64 13.03
CA ASP A 125 1.37 -5.90 12.32
C ASP A 125 -0.08 -5.98 11.80
N PHE A 126 -1.04 -5.45 12.55
CA PHE A 126 -2.43 -5.35 12.12
C PHE A 126 -2.61 -4.43 10.89
N HIS A 127 -1.96 -3.27 10.88
CA HIS A 127 -2.05 -2.33 9.77
C HIS A 127 -1.44 -2.87 8.46
N TRP A 128 -0.40 -3.70 8.55
CA TRP A 128 0.34 -4.25 7.40
C TRP A 128 0.05 -5.74 7.11
N GLY A 129 -0.86 -6.33 7.86
CA GLY A 129 -1.16 -7.74 7.83
C GLY A 129 -2.39 -8.12 6.99
N LEU A 130 -3.10 -9.15 7.46
CA LEU A 130 -4.16 -9.85 6.72
C LEU A 130 -5.28 -8.93 6.21
N HIS A 131 -5.67 -7.87 6.94
CA HIS A 131 -6.73 -6.96 6.51
C HIS A 131 -6.32 -6.15 5.27
N ALA A 132 -5.11 -5.61 5.25
CA ALA A 132 -4.54 -4.92 4.11
C ALA A 132 -4.48 -5.84 2.88
N TRP A 133 -3.96 -7.04 3.07
CA TRP A 133 -3.81 -8.02 2.00
C TRP A 133 -5.13 -8.65 1.57
N ALA A 134 -6.15 -8.67 2.41
CA ALA A 134 -7.51 -9.06 2.01
C ALA A 134 -8.15 -8.03 1.07
N ILE A 135 -7.94 -6.74 1.32
CA ILE A 135 -8.38 -5.66 0.42
C ILE A 135 -7.76 -5.84 -0.97
N TYR A 136 -6.44 -6.04 -1.04
CA TYR A 136 -5.73 -6.31 -2.28
C TYR A 136 -6.14 -7.65 -2.91
N GLY A 137 -6.25 -8.70 -2.08
CA GLY A 137 -6.57 -10.05 -2.51
C GLY A 137 -7.97 -10.16 -3.13
N ILE A 138 -8.98 -9.60 -2.50
CA ILE A 138 -10.36 -9.60 -3.07
C ILE A 138 -10.39 -8.78 -4.36
N THR A 139 -9.80 -7.59 -4.38
CA THR A 139 -9.75 -6.75 -5.59
C THR A 139 -9.03 -7.47 -6.73
N GLY A 140 -7.84 -8.01 -6.48
CA GLY A 140 -7.06 -8.76 -7.45
C GLY A 140 -7.74 -10.05 -7.90
N LEU A 141 -8.42 -10.76 -6.99
CA LEU A 141 -9.19 -11.95 -7.32
C LEU A 141 -10.32 -11.64 -8.30
N VAL A 142 -11.05 -10.55 -8.07
CA VAL A 142 -12.12 -10.10 -8.98
C VAL A 142 -11.53 -9.83 -10.37
N ILE A 143 -10.46 -9.05 -10.45
CA ILE A 143 -9.81 -8.71 -11.72
C ILE A 143 -9.32 -9.97 -12.43
N ALA A 144 -8.64 -10.88 -11.73
CA ALA A 144 -8.14 -12.12 -12.29
C ALA A 144 -9.25 -13.06 -12.75
N TYR A 145 -10.28 -13.25 -11.94
CA TYR A 145 -11.40 -14.12 -12.26
C TYR A 145 -12.17 -13.64 -13.50
N PHE A 146 -12.54 -12.35 -13.52
CA PHE A 146 -13.29 -11.83 -14.66
C PHE A 146 -12.38 -11.67 -15.88
N GLY A 147 -11.15 -11.21 -15.73
CA GLY A 147 -10.23 -10.98 -16.83
C GLY A 147 -9.75 -12.27 -17.51
N PHE A 148 -9.40 -13.31 -16.74
CA PHE A 148 -8.83 -14.54 -17.31
C PHE A 148 -9.83 -15.67 -17.49
N ARG A 149 -10.78 -15.85 -16.55
CA ARG A 149 -11.74 -16.94 -16.65
C ARG A 149 -13.01 -16.55 -17.40
N ARG A 150 -13.42 -15.27 -17.30
CA ARG A 150 -14.60 -14.74 -18.00
C ARG A 150 -14.25 -13.90 -19.23
N GLU A 151 -12.96 -13.73 -19.53
CA GLU A 151 -12.43 -13.04 -20.72
C GLU A 151 -13.00 -11.61 -20.90
N THR A 152 -13.22 -10.89 -19.78
CA THR A 152 -13.66 -9.50 -19.82
C THR A 152 -12.48 -8.53 -19.99
N PRO A 153 -12.70 -7.30 -20.46
CA PRO A 153 -11.67 -6.28 -20.47
C PRO A 153 -11.04 -6.08 -19.10
N GLN A 154 -9.75 -5.75 -19.04
CA GLN A 154 -8.98 -5.50 -17.81
C GLN A 154 -9.35 -4.13 -17.22
N LEU A 155 -10.63 -3.97 -16.84
CA LEU A 155 -11.20 -2.78 -16.22
C LEU A 155 -11.85 -3.16 -14.89
N ILE A 156 -11.82 -2.24 -13.94
CA ILE A 156 -12.48 -2.44 -12.63
C ILE A 156 -14.01 -2.51 -12.80
N SER A 157 -14.56 -1.84 -13.80
CA SER A 157 -16.00 -1.83 -14.08
C SER A 157 -16.52 -3.08 -14.80
N ALA A 158 -15.66 -3.83 -15.48
CA ALA A 158 -16.06 -4.96 -16.33
C ALA A 158 -16.93 -6.00 -15.61
N PRO A 159 -16.68 -6.40 -14.35
CA PRO A 159 -17.50 -7.31 -13.58
C PRO A 159 -18.97 -6.87 -13.46
N VAL A 160 -19.21 -5.56 -13.35
CA VAL A 160 -20.58 -5.01 -13.16
C VAL A 160 -21.43 -5.28 -14.40
N GLN A 161 -20.90 -5.00 -15.59
CA GLN A 161 -21.61 -5.23 -16.84
C GLN A 161 -21.76 -6.73 -17.15
N GLN A 162 -20.74 -7.53 -16.81
CA GLN A 162 -20.78 -8.97 -17.00
C GLN A 162 -21.86 -9.66 -16.15
N VAL A 163 -22.04 -9.21 -14.90
CA VAL A 163 -22.94 -9.84 -13.93
C VAL A 163 -24.39 -9.32 -14.04
N PHE A 164 -24.55 -8.02 -14.29
CA PHE A 164 -25.87 -7.37 -14.32
C PHE A 164 -26.39 -7.05 -15.73
N GLY A 165 -25.61 -7.42 -16.76
CA GLY A 165 -25.88 -7.13 -18.16
C GLY A 165 -25.55 -5.70 -18.56
N VAL A 166 -25.48 -5.47 -19.87
CA VAL A 166 -25.19 -4.13 -20.43
C VAL A 166 -26.49 -3.31 -20.48
N ARG A 167 -26.66 -2.44 -19.50
CA ARG A 167 -27.84 -1.56 -19.32
C ARG A 167 -27.38 -0.12 -19.13
N PRO A 168 -28.24 0.90 -19.32
CA PRO A 168 -27.87 2.30 -19.11
C PRO A 168 -27.26 2.56 -17.71
N TRP A 169 -27.85 2.00 -16.65
CA TRP A 169 -27.36 2.17 -15.30
C TRP A 169 -26.01 1.44 -15.07
N THR A 170 -25.79 0.24 -15.63
CA THR A 170 -24.51 -0.48 -15.48
C THR A 170 -23.38 0.22 -16.23
N ARG A 171 -23.69 0.87 -17.35
CA ARG A 171 -22.72 1.72 -18.06
C ARG A 171 -22.36 2.96 -17.23
N GLY A 172 -23.36 3.64 -16.64
CA GLY A 172 -23.13 4.80 -15.77
C GLY A 172 -22.32 4.45 -14.53
N VAL A 173 -22.70 3.38 -13.81
CA VAL A 173 -21.94 2.88 -12.65
C VAL A 173 -20.53 2.46 -13.07
N GLY A 174 -20.38 1.75 -14.20
CA GLY A 174 -19.06 1.34 -14.70
C GLY A 174 -18.16 2.53 -14.99
N TRP A 175 -18.70 3.57 -15.63
CA TRP A 175 -17.95 4.81 -15.89
C TRP A 175 -17.47 5.49 -14.58
N VAL A 176 -18.34 5.56 -13.55
CA VAL A 176 -17.97 6.11 -12.24
C VAL A 176 -16.90 5.26 -11.56
N VAL A 177 -17.05 3.94 -11.59
CA VAL A 177 -16.09 2.98 -11.03
C VAL A 177 -14.71 3.16 -11.65
N ASP A 178 -14.61 3.21 -12.98
CA ASP A 178 -13.32 3.39 -13.66
C ASP A 178 -12.72 4.78 -13.38
N LEU A 179 -13.54 5.84 -13.39
CA LEU A 179 -13.10 7.20 -13.06
C LEU A 179 -12.50 7.28 -11.66
N LEU A 180 -13.22 6.77 -10.65
CA LEU A 180 -12.78 6.80 -9.27
C LEU A 180 -11.54 5.90 -9.04
N SER A 181 -11.45 4.76 -9.76
CA SER A 181 -10.27 3.91 -9.70
C SER A 181 -9.01 4.60 -10.25
N ILE A 182 -9.12 5.27 -11.40
CA ILE A 182 -8.04 6.06 -11.98
C ILE A 182 -7.62 7.17 -11.01
N TYR A 183 -8.60 7.89 -10.45
CA TYR A 183 -8.35 8.97 -9.50
C TYR A 183 -7.65 8.48 -8.23
N ALA A 184 -8.13 7.39 -7.63
CA ALA A 184 -7.55 6.81 -6.42
C ALA A 184 -6.10 6.34 -6.65
N ILE A 185 -5.82 5.66 -7.78
CA ILE A 185 -4.45 5.25 -8.15
C ILE A 185 -3.55 6.47 -8.29
N ALA A 186 -3.98 7.49 -9.04
CA ALA A 186 -3.15 8.66 -9.32
C ALA A 186 -2.77 9.41 -8.03
N ILE A 187 -3.74 9.66 -7.15
CA ILE A 187 -3.52 10.34 -5.87
C ILE A 187 -2.70 9.46 -4.90
N GLY A 188 -3.05 8.17 -4.79
CA GLY A 188 -2.35 7.24 -3.90
C GLY A 188 -0.85 7.11 -4.25
N LEU A 189 -0.55 6.98 -5.53
CA LEU A 189 0.85 6.92 -6.01
C LEU A 189 1.59 8.24 -5.83
N ALA A 190 0.96 9.36 -6.15
CA ALA A 190 1.56 10.68 -5.96
C ALA A 190 1.95 10.92 -4.49
N GLY A 191 1.10 10.47 -3.56
CA GLY A 191 1.44 10.51 -2.14
C GLY A 191 2.65 9.66 -1.77
N SER A 192 2.77 8.48 -2.36
CA SER A 192 3.97 7.64 -2.13
C SER A 192 5.23 8.24 -2.75
N VAL A 193 5.12 8.95 -3.88
CA VAL A 193 6.23 9.75 -4.43
C VAL A 193 6.68 10.79 -3.41
N ALA A 194 5.75 11.58 -2.86
CA ALA A 194 6.08 12.63 -1.89
C ALA A 194 6.73 12.06 -0.63
N MET A 195 6.12 11.03 -0.03
CA MET A 195 6.68 10.37 1.17
C MET A 195 8.06 9.76 0.91
N GLY A 196 8.27 9.16 -0.25
CA GLY A 196 9.56 8.60 -0.61
C GLY A 196 10.61 9.69 -0.87
N VAL A 197 10.23 10.83 -1.44
CA VAL A 197 11.12 11.99 -1.58
C VAL A 197 11.55 12.50 -0.21
N PHE A 198 10.63 12.65 0.74
CA PHE A 198 10.95 13.03 2.12
C PHE A 198 11.89 12.01 2.79
N GLN A 199 11.66 10.71 2.59
CA GLN A 199 12.55 9.68 3.14
C GLN A 199 13.95 9.75 2.54
N VAL A 200 14.08 9.91 1.22
CA VAL A 200 15.38 10.06 0.56
C VAL A 200 16.09 11.33 1.04
N GLN A 201 15.37 12.46 1.18
CA GLN A 201 15.88 13.71 1.74
C GLN A 201 16.49 13.49 3.13
N ASP A 202 15.72 12.86 4.04
CA ASP A 202 16.18 12.68 5.42
C ASP A 202 17.30 11.64 5.52
N GLY A 203 17.29 10.65 4.65
CA GLY A 203 18.42 9.73 4.51
C GLY A 203 19.70 10.43 4.06
N ILE A 204 19.62 11.33 3.08
CA ILE A 204 20.76 12.15 2.63
C ILE A 204 21.23 13.05 3.79
N ALA A 205 20.31 13.69 4.49
CA ALA A 205 20.62 14.54 5.64
C ALA A 205 21.33 13.76 6.76
N ALA A 206 20.83 12.56 7.10
CA ALA A 206 21.47 11.67 8.06
C ALA A 206 22.87 11.22 7.60
N LEU A 207 23.03 10.87 6.31
CA LEU A 207 24.31 10.39 5.77
C LEU A 207 25.40 11.45 5.82
N PHE A 208 25.06 12.72 5.58
CA PHE A 208 26.00 13.85 5.54
C PHE A 208 26.01 14.71 6.81
N GLY A 209 25.16 14.43 7.79
CA GLY A 209 25.16 15.06 9.10
C GLY A 209 24.65 16.51 9.10
N PHE A 210 23.59 16.82 8.35
CA PHE A 210 22.94 18.14 8.36
C PHE A 210 21.44 18.03 8.61
N SER A 211 20.83 19.11 9.08
CA SER A 211 19.37 19.18 9.23
C SER A 211 18.75 19.74 7.93
N PRO A 212 17.87 18.98 7.26
CA PRO A 212 17.23 19.47 6.05
C PRO A 212 16.35 20.67 6.37
N SER A 213 16.42 21.70 5.53
CA SER A 213 15.59 22.89 5.66
C SER A 213 15.12 23.38 4.30
N GLY A 214 13.85 23.77 4.23
CA GLY A 214 13.24 24.28 3.01
C GLY A 214 13.09 23.24 1.89
N LEU A 215 12.65 23.71 0.73
CA LEU A 215 12.23 22.86 -0.40
C LEU A 215 13.35 22.52 -1.39
N ALA A 216 14.54 23.07 -1.26
CA ALA A 216 15.60 22.88 -2.27
C ALA A 216 16.02 21.42 -2.44
N LEU A 217 16.27 20.73 -1.33
CA LEU A 217 16.70 19.32 -1.37
C LEU A 217 15.56 18.38 -1.84
N PRO A 218 14.34 18.45 -1.28
CA PRO A 218 13.26 17.58 -1.77
C PRO A 218 12.91 17.84 -3.23
N LEU A 219 12.94 19.08 -3.71
CA LEU A 219 12.74 19.36 -5.14
C LEU A 219 13.87 18.83 -6.01
N GLY A 220 15.12 18.88 -5.53
CA GLY A 220 16.27 18.27 -6.21
C GLY A 220 16.13 16.75 -6.33
N VAL A 221 15.81 16.07 -5.23
CA VAL A 221 15.52 14.62 -5.21
C VAL A 221 14.35 14.28 -6.14
N PHE A 222 13.30 15.08 -6.10
CA PHE A 222 12.13 14.90 -6.95
C PHE A 222 12.47 15.06 -8.44
N ALA A 223 13.27 16.06 -8.82
CA ALA A 223 13.68 16.26 -10.20
C ALA A 223 14.46 15.04 -10.75
N VAL A 224 15.41 14.51 -9.96
CA VAL A 224 16.15 13.28 -10.32
C VAL A 224 15.21 12.10 -10.46
N LEU A 225 14.24 11.96 -9.53
CA LEU A 225 13.26 10.90 -9.56
C LEU A 225 12.38 10.96 -10.82
N VAL A 226 11.89 12.17 -11.19
CA VAL A 226 11.08 12.36 -12.41
C VAL A 226 11.84 11.91 -13.64
N LEU A 227 13.10 12.31 -13.78
CA LEU A 227 13.94 11.87 -14.89
C LEU A 227 14.13 10.35 -14.89
N ALA A 228 14.35 9.75 -13.71
CA ALA A 228 14.57 8.33 -13.56
C ALA A 228 13.36 7.48 -13.93
N TYR A 229 12.11 7.92 -13.70
CA TYR A 229 10.93 7.14 -14.06
C TYR A 229 10.33 7.50 -15.43
N LEU A 230 10.54 8.71 -15.95
CA LEU A 230 10.01 9.08 -17.27
C LEU A 230 10.75 8.32 -18.39
N PHE A 231 12.06 8.11 -18.26
CA PHE A 231 12.84 7.39 -19.27
C PHE A 231 12.33 5.95 -19.52
N PRO A 232 12.09 5.10 -18.51
CA PRO A 232 11.50 3.78 -18.70
C PRO A 232 10.14 3.75 -19.38
N LEU A 233 9.34 4.82 -19.28
CA LEU A 233 8.03 4.91 -19.94
C LEU A 233 8.14 5.08 -21.47
N THR A 234 9.29 5.52 -21.98
CA THR A 234 9.51 5.75 -23.42
C THR A 234 9.95 4.51 -24.17
N VAL A 235 10.46 3.51 -23.45
CA VAL A 235 11.03 2.28 -24.03
C VAL A 235 10.38 1.05 -23.41
N ASP A 236 10.41 -0.07 -24.13
CA ASP A 236 9.97 -1.34 -23.54
C ASP A 236 11.09 -1.92 -22.68
N LEU A 237 11.08 -1.54 -21.40
CA LEU A 237 12.08 -1.95 -20.40
C LEU A 237 11.56 -3.05 -19.47
N GLY A 238 10.67 -3.95 -19.93
CA GLY A 238 10.13 -5.00 -19.08
C GLY A 238 11.21 -5.76 -18.28
N ARG A 239 12.33 -6.10 -18.93
CA ARG A 239 13.49 -6.72 -18.24
C ARG A 239 14.21 -5.74 -17.32
N GLY A 240 14.39 -4.48 -17.73
CA GLY A 240 15.04 -3.45 -16.91
C GLY A 240 14.26 -3.13 -15.63
N MET A 241 12.95 -3.04 -15.71
CA MET A 241 12.08 -2.83 -14.55
C MET A 241 12.14 -3.99 -13.55
N ALA A 242 12.19 -5.23 -14.05
CA ALA A 242 12.36 -6.41 -13.19
C ALA A 242 13.71 -6.38 -12.45
N VAL A 243 14.79 -5.95 -13.11
CA VAL A 243 16.11 -5.79 -12.47
C VAL A 243 16.04 -4.73 -11.37
N LEU A 244 15.48 -3.54 -11.61
CA LEU A 244 15.38 -2.48 -10.62
C LEU A 244 14.54 -2.92 -9.40
N SER A 245 13.38 -3.54 -9.65
CA SER A 245 12.51 -4.04 -8.58
C SER A 245 13.18 -5.15 -7.75
N ASN A 246 13.83 -6.11 -8.41
CA ASN A 246 14.56 -7.18 -7.72
C ASN A 246 15.75 -6.62 -6.92
N THR A 247 16.47 -5.62 -7.44
CA THR A 247 17.56 -4.98 -6.72
C THR A 247 17.05 -4.28 -5.45
N ALA A 248 15.96 -3.53 -5.53
CA ALA A 248 15.35 -2.91 -4.36
C ALA A 248 14.95 -3.95 -3.29
N LEU A 249 14.35 -5.06 -3.73
CA LEU A 249 13.94 -6.14 -2.83
C LEU A 249 15.16 -6.84 -2.19
N VAL A 250 16.20 -7.13 -2.96
CA VAL A 250 17.44 -7.75 -2.43
C VAL A 250 18.09 -6.83 -1.40
N ILE A 251 18.14 -5.52 -1.64
CA ILE A 251 18.65 -4.55 -0.65
C ILE A 251 17.77 -4.57 0.62
N ALA A 252 16.45 -4.56 0.49
CA ALA A 252 15.55 -4.60 1.65
C ALA A 252 15.73 -5.90 2.46
N ILE A 253 15.84 -7.06 1.81
CA ILE A 253 16.09 -8.33 2.49
C ILE A 253 17.49 -8.33 3.14
N ALA A 254 18.50 -7.79 2.46
CA ALA A 254 19.84 -7.67 3.02
C ALA A 254 19.87 -6.77 4.27
N LEU A 255 19.14 -5.65 4.25
CA LEU A 255 18.97 -4.77 5.42
C LEU A 255 18.28 -5.51 6.57
N LEU A 256 17.21 -6.27 6.28
CA LEU A 256 16.52 -7.07 7.30
C LEU A 256 17.45 -8.09 7.95
N VAL A 257 18.12 -8.91 7.14
CA VAL A 257 19.04 -9.96 7.62
C VAL A 257 20.23 -9.33 8.37
N PHE A 258 20.82 -8.28 7.83
CA PHE A 258 21.91 -7.56 8.50
C PHE A 258 21.44 -7.00 9.86
N SER A 259 20.30 -6.32 9.92
CA SER A 259 19.76 -5.76 11.16
C SER A 259 19.46 -6.84 12.21
N LEU A 260 18.95 -7.99 11.77
CA LEU A 260 18.72 -9.15 12.64
C LEU A 260 20.04 -9.71 13.21
N MET A 261 21.10 -9.80 12.39
CA MET A 261 22.38 -10.39 12.79
C MET A 261 23.27 -9.42 13.56
N ALA A 262 23.27 -8.15 13.19
CA ALA A 262 24.08 -7.09 13.84
C ALA A 262 23.44 -6.56 15.12
N GLY A 263 22.13 -6.71 15.26
CA GLY A 263 21.36 -6.35 16.45
C GLY A 263 21.36 -7.44 17.54
N PRO A 264 20.54 -7.28 18.56
CA PRO A 264 20.39 -8.28 19.64
C PRO A 264 19.54 -9.47 19.15
N THR A 265 20.11 -10.32 18.31
CA THR A 265 19.43 -11.42 17.59
C THR A 265 18.48 -12.24 18.46
N HIS A 266 18.94 -12.65 19.66
CA HIS A 266 18.10 -13.44 20.57
C HIS A 266 16.83 -12.69 20.99
N PHE A 267 16.95 -11.41 21.32
CA PHE A 267 15.79 -10.57 21.67
C PHE A 267 14.86 -10.38 20.47
N LEU A 268 15.40 -10.13 19.28
CA LEU A 268 14.63 -9.93 18.05
C LEU A 268 13.85 -11.20 17.67
N MET A 269 14.49 -12.37 17.77
CA MET A 269 13.81 -13.64 17.51
C MET A 269 12.67 -13.90 18.50
N ASN A 270 12.87 -13.61 19.80
CA ASN A 270 11.79 -13.69 20.78
C ASN A 270 10.67 -12.70 20.47
N THR A 271 10.99 -11.47 20.04
CA THR A 271 10.02 -10.47 19.65
C THR A 271 9.17 -10.96 18.48
N ILE A 272 9.80 -11.50 17.44
CA ILE A 272 9.10 -12.04 16.26
C ILE A 272 8.14 -13.17 16.65
N VAL A 273 8.62 -14.14 17.45
CA VAL A 273 7.77 -15.26 17.89
C VAL A 273 6.59 -14.77 18.73
N ALA A 274 6.81 -13.82 19.64
CA ALA A 274 5.75 -13.22 20.45
C ALA A 274 4.75 -12.43 19.58
N SER A 275 5.23 -11.65 18.58
CA SER A 275 4.37 -10.93 17.63
C SER A 275 3.49 -11.88 16.84
N ILE A 276 3.99 -13.01 16.35
CA ILE A 276 3.19 -14.01 15.63
C ILE A 276 2.01 -14.49 16.49
N GLY A 277 2.28 -14.84 17.76
CA GLY A 277 1.24 -15.33 18.67
C GLY A 277 0.19 -14.28 18.99
N ASP A 278 0.63 -13.07 19.31
CA ASP A 278 -0.28 -11.96 19.65
C ASP A 278 -1.09 -11.49 18.45
N TYR A 279 -0.46 -11.38 17.29
CA TYR A 279 -1.15 -11.06 16.05
C TYR A 279 -2.22 -12.10 15.71
N ALA A 280 -1.89 -13.39 15.77
CA ALA A 280 -2.85 -14.46 15.49
C ALA A 280 -4.05 -14.43 16.44
N ALA A 281 -3.84 -14.08 17.71
CA ALA A 281 -4.92 -13.97 18.71
C ALA A 281 -5.78 -12.71 18.50
N LYS A 282 -5.21 -11.61 18.00
CA LYS A 282 -5.85 -10.30 17.97
C LYS A 282 -6.29 -9.82 16.58
N VAL A 283 -5.87 -10.47 15.50
CA VAL A 283 -6.17 -10.02 14.14
C VAL A 283 -7.67 -9.86 13.87
N ILE A 284 -8.49 -10.80 14.32
CA ILE A 284 -9.95 -10.72 14.15
C ILE A 284 -10.56 -9.69 15.12
N PRO A 285 -10.31 -9.72 16.45
CA PRO A 285 -10.80 -8.69 17.36
C PRO A 285 -10.45 -7.25 16.92
N ASN A 286 -9.21 -6.99 16.52
CA ASN A 286 -8.76 -5.68 16.07
C ASN A 286 -9.50 -5.21 14.80
N GLY A 287 -9.92 -6.13 13.92
CA GLY A 287 -10.69 -5.83 12.72
C GLY A 287 -12.11 -5.30 13.02
N PHE A 288 -12.64 -5.57 14.21
CA PHE A 288 -13.94 -5.09 14.67
C PHE A 288 -13.86 -4.01 15.76
N GLN A 289 -12.64 -3.58 16.09
CA GLN A 289 -12.45 -2.53 17.09
C GLN A 289 -12.71 -1.15 16.49
N THR A 290 -13.59 -0.38 17.11
CA THR A 290 -13.96 0.96 16.67
C THR A 290 -13.71 2.03 17.75
N TYR A 291 -13.28 1.62 18.93
CA TYR A 291 -12.98 2.50 20.08
C TYR A 291 -14.15 3.41 20.49
N ALA A 292 -15.40 2.94 20.30
CA ALA A 292 -16.62 3.73 20.52
C ALA A 292 -16.82 4.18 21.98
N PHE A 293 -16.17 3.51 22.94
CA PHE A 293 -16.29 3.81 24.39
C PHE A 293 -15.02 4.46 24.96
N PHE A 294 -14.12 4.93 24.10
CA PHE A 294 -12.88 5.57 24.51
C PHE A 294 -12.98 7.08 24.35
N ASP A 295 -12.06 7.80 24.97
CA ASP A 295 -11.96 9.25 24.92
C ASP A 295 -11.47 9.79 23.56
N GLU A 296 -11.55 11.09 23.38
CA GLU A 296 -11.23 11.76 22.11
C GLU A 296 -9.79 11.51 21.64
N PRO A 297 -8.72 11.53 22.48
CA PRO A 297 -7.37 11.22 22.03
C PRO A 297 -7.20 9.84 21.41
N VAL A 298 -7.87 8.82 21.95
CA VAL A 298 -7.85 7.45 21.38
C VAL A 298 -8.63 7.41 20.07
N ALA A 299 -9.76 8.09 19.99
CA ALA A 299 -10.57 8.17 18.78
C ALA A 299 -9.82 8.90 17.65
N GLU A 300 -9.12 9.99 17.93
CA GLU A 300 -8.29 10.72 16.96
C GLU A 300 -7.09 9.88 16.51
N TRP A 301 -6.43 9.17 17.43
CA TRP A 301 -5.35 8.26 17.11
C TRP A 301 -5.84 7.12 16.18
N PHE A 302 -6.97 6.50 16.49
CA PHE A 302 -7.58 5.46 15.67
C PHE A 302 -7.92 5.96 14.26
N GLN A 303 -8.45 7.17 14.13
CA GLN A 303 -8.76 7.79 12.84
C GLN A 303 -7.50 8.07 12.04
N SER A 304 -6.48 8.67 12.67
CA SER A 304 -5.25 9.08 11.99
C SER A 304 -4.34 7.92 11.62
N TRP A 305 -4.48 6.77 12.27
CA TRP A 305 -3.67 5.58 12.02
C TRP A 305 -4.48 4.44 11.42
N THR A 306 -5.28 3.75 12.19
CA THR A 306 -5.96 2.52 11.75
C THR A 306 -6.91 2.77 10.58
N LEU A 307 -7.81 3.76 10.71
CA LEU A 307 -8.75 4.06 9.63
C LEU A 307 -8.04 4.64 8.41
N ASN A 308 -7.06 5.50 8.62
CA ASN A 308 -6.27 6.07 7.54
C ASN A 308 -5.54 4.97 6.75
N TYR A 309 -4.95 3.97 7.43
CA TYR A 309 -4.35 2.82 6.76
C TYR A 309 -5.37 2.01 5.95
N MET A 310 -6.53 1.68 6.53
CA MET A 310 -7.54 0.92 5.80
C MET A 310 -8.01 1.64 4.53
N VAL A 311 -8.17 2.97 4.60
CA VAL A 311 -8.53 3.78 3.43
C VAL A 311 -7.36 3.88 2.45
N TRP A 312 -6.13 3.95 2.93
CA TRP A 312 -4.94 3.94 2.06
C TRP A 312 -4.83 2.63 1.27
N TRP A 313 -5.02 1.49 1.92
CA TRP A 313 -5.06 0.20 1.22
C TRP A 313 -6.16 0.15 0.15
N LEU A 314 -7.32 0.76 0.42
CA LEU A 314 -8.40 0.90 -0.56
C LEU A 314 -7.98 1.78 -1.75
N ALA A 315 -7.22 2.87 -1.54
CA ALA A 315 -6.69 3.71 -2.63
C ALA A 315 -5.76 2.93 -3.57
N TRP A 316 -4.95 2.06 -2.99
CA TRP A 316 -3.97 1.26 -3.74
C TRP A 316 -4.56 -0.03 -4.33
N ALA A 317 -5.71 -0.47 -3.86
CA ALA A 317 -6.30 -1.76 -4.25
C ALA A 317 -6.50 -1.92 -5.76
N PRO A 318 -6.93 -0.91 -6.55
CA PRO A 318 -7.03 -1.06 -7.99
C PRO A 318 -5.67 -1.31 -8.65
N PHE A 319 -4.63 -0.60 -8.23
CA PHE A 319 -3.28 -0.72 -8.77
C PHE A 319 -2.64 -2.06 -8.41
N VAL A 320 -2.54 -2.37 -7.13
CA VAL A 320 -1.96 -3.62 -6.64
C VAL A 320 -2.78 -4.81 -7.11
N GLY A 321 -4.13 -4.69 -7.12
CA GLY A 321 -5.04 -5.73 -7.59
C GLY A 321 -4.79 -6.12 -9.04
N VAL A 322 -4.61 -5.16 -9.95
CA VAL A 322 -4.24 -5.43 -11.36
C VAL A 322 -2.91 -6.19 -11.44
N PHE A 323 -1.92 -5.75 -10.68
CA PHE A 323 -0.61 -6.38 -10.73
C PHE A 323 -0.64 -7.82 -10.23
N ILE A 324 -1.20 -8.06 -9.03
CA ILE A 324 -1.27 -9.41 -8.47
C ILE A 324 -2.18 -10.33 -9.31
N ALA A 325 -3.23 -9.79 -9.93
CA ALA A 325 -4.04 -10.52 -10.88
C ALA A 325 -3.20 -10.99 -12.06
N ARG A 326 -2.44 -10.07 -12.70
CA ARG A 326 -1.65 -10.35 -13.90
C ARG A 326 -0.64 -11.47 -13.70
N ILE A 327 0.02 -11.53 -12.56
CA ILE A 327 1.03 -12.57 -12.26
C ILE A 327 0.42 -13.88 -11.77
N SER A 328 -0.90 -13.95 -11.59
CA SER A 328 -1.58 -15.10 -10.96
C SER A 328 -2.38 -15.96 -11.94
N ARG A 329 -2.26 -15.72 -13.25
CA ARG A 329 -2.93 -16.50 -14.29
C ARG A 329 -2.60 -18.00 -14.16
N GLY A 330 -3.62 -18.87 -14.29
CA GLY A 330 -3.51 -20.31 -14.19
C GLY A 330 -3.48 -20.89 -12.75
N ARG A 331 -3.43 -20.03 -11.70
CA ARG A 331 -3.52 -20.47 -10.30
C ARG A 331 -4.96 -20.71 -9.90
N THR A 332 -5.16 -21.53 -8.86
CA THR A 332 -6.46 -21.67 -8.23
C THR A 332 -6.77 -20.48 -7.31
N ILE A 333 -8.05 -20.19 -7.06
CA ILE A 333 -8.49 -19.17 -6.09
C ILE A 333 -7.84 -19.40 -4.71
N ARG A 334 -7.72 -20.68 -4.29
CA ARG A 334 -7.08 -21.04 -3.02
C ARG A 334 -5.61 -20.66 -3.00
N GLU A 335 -4.84 -21.09 -4.00
CA GLU A 335 -3.42 -20.76 -4.11
C GLU A 335 -3.22 -19.25 -4.12
N PHE A 336 -4.05 -18.54 -4.88
CA PHE A 336 -4.02 -17.08 -4.97
C PHE A 336 -4.25 -16.44 -3.59
N LEU A 337 -5.36 -16.76 -2.92
CA LEU A 337 -5.70 -16.14 -1.63
C LEU A 337 -4.72 -16.51 -0.52
N VAL A 338 -4.32 -17.78 -0.43
CA VAL A 338 -3.34 -18.21 0.58
C VAL A 338 -2.01 -17.49 0.38
N GLY A 339 -1.52 -17.40 -0.86
CA GLY A 339 -0.28 -16.69 -1.17
C GLY A 339 -0.37 -15.19 -0.88
N VAL A 340 -1.44 -14.52 -1.34
CA VAL A 340 -1.65 -13.08 -1.15
C VAL A 340 -1.82 -12.71 0.32
N LEU A 341 -2.51 -13.53 1.11
CA LEU A 341 -2.75 -13.24 2.51
C LEU A 341 -1.53 -13.55 3.40
N LEU A 342 -0.94 -14.74 3.23
CA LEU A 342 0.04 -15.23 4.21
C LEU A 342 1.47 -14.75 3.95
N ALA A 343 1.93 -14.77 2.69
CA ALA A 343 3.33 -14.50 2.43
C ALA A 343 3.74 -13.04 2.77
N PRO A 344 3.01 -12.01 2.34
CA PRO A 344 3.34 -10.64 2.70
C PRO A 344 3.09 -10.34 4.18
N THR A 345 2.04 -10.91 4.79
CA THR A 345 1.78 -10.74 6.23
C THR A 345 2.93 -11.32 7.06
N ALA A 346 3.39 -12.53 6.74
CA ALA A 346 4.54 -13.13 7.43
C ALA A 346 5.80 -12.27 7.31
N PHE A 347 6.04 -11.72 6.11
CA PHE A 347 7.17 -10.80 5.93
C PHE A 347 7.01 -9.50 6.72
N SER A 348 5.82 -8.91 6.78
CA SER A 348 5.56 -7.70 7.58
C SER A 348 5.87 -7.96 9.06
N ILE A 349 5.42 -9.09 9.61
CA ILE A 349 5.71 -9.47 11.00
C ILE A 349 7.23 -9.63 11.23
N LEU A 350 7.95 -10.25 10.28
CA LEU A 350 9.41 -10.34 10.36
C LEU A 350 10.05 -8.96 10.30
N TRP A 351 9.60 -8.11 9.39
CA TRP A 351 10.12 -6.77 9.17
C TRP A 351 9.96 -5.89 10.42
N PHE A 352 8.74 -5.75 10.90
CA PHE A 352 8.44 -4.91 12.07
C PHE A 352 8.95 -5.56 13.37
N GLY A 353 8.98 -6.90 13.46
CA GLY A 353 9.61 -7.60 14.56
C GLY A 353 11.11 -7.32 14.69
N VAL A 354 11.82 -7.14 13.58
CA VAL A 354 13.24 -6.74 13.59
C VAL A 354 13.39 -5.25 13.85
N PHE A 355 12.81 -4.37 13.02
CA PHE A 355 13.04 -2.92 13.14
C PHE A 355 12.33 -2.30 14.34
N GLY A 356 11.09 -2.69 14.64
CA GLY A 356 10.40 -2.29 15.87
C GLY A 356 11.04 -2.92 17.12
N GLY A 357 11.44 -4.19 17.03
CA GLY A 357 12.19 -4.86 18.11
C GLY A 357 13.50 -4.14 18.44
N LEU A 358 14.27 -3.72 17.45
CA LEU A 358 15.48 -2.89 17.64
C LEU A 358 15.15 -1.58 18.36
N ALA A 359 14.09 -0.90 17.95
CA ALA A 359 13.66 0.34 18.57
C ALA A 359 13.27 0.15 20.06
N PHE A 360 12.75 -1.01 20.43
CA PHE A 360 12.35 -1.29 21.82
C PHE A 360 13.45 -1.94 22.67
N TYR A 361 14.54 -2.40 22.05
CA TYR A 361 15.63 -3.03 22.78
C TYR A 361 16.22 -2.11 23.83
N LYS A 362 16.28 -2.57 25.09
CA LYS A 362 16.76 -1.80 26.26
C LYS A 362 16.08 -0.42 26.42
N GLY A 363 14.87 -0.25 25.93
CA GLY A 363 14.11 0.99 26.05
C GLY A 363 14.62 2.11 25.13
N ALA A 364 15.29 1.78 24.02
CA ALA A 364 15.79 2.78 23.07
C ALA A 364 14.71 3.76 22.59
N ALA A 365 13.49 3.28 22.34
CA ALA A 365 12.37 4.14 21.95
C ALA A 365 12.02 5.23 23.00
N ALA A 366 12.20 4.92 24.28
CA ALA A 366 11.91 5.87 25.36
C ALA A 366 12.97 7.01 25.45
N GLN A 367 14.11 6.85 24.76
CA GLN A 367 15.17 7.86 24.70
C GLN A 367 15.00 8.79 23.49
N LEU A 368 14.11 8.45 22.54
CA LEU A 368 13.79 9.30 21.42
C LEU A 368 12.92 10.47 21.89
N ASP A 369 13.25 11.66 21.43
CA ASP A 369 12.41 12.83 21.67
C ASP A 369 11.05 12.65 20.96
N PRO A 370 9.92 12.62 21.69
CA PRO A 370 8.60 12.50 21.09
C PRO A 370 8.31 13.60 20.07
N ALA A 371 8.87 14.79 20.24
CA ALA A 371 8.71 15.89 19.30
C ALA A 371 9.44 15.61 17.97
N VAL A 372 10.61 15.00 18.02
CA VAL A 372 11.35 14.59 16.81
C VAL A 372 10.57 13.51 16.06
N VAL A 373 10.08 12.51 16.75
CA VAL A 373 9.31 11.42 16.13
C VAL A 373 7.99 11.93 15.55
N SER A 374 7.27 12.83 16.23
CA SER A 374 5.98 13.34 15.75
C SER A 374 6.12 14.35 14.60
N ASN A 375 7.16 15.18 14.62
CA ASN A 375 7.36 16.21 13.61
C ASN A 375 8.16 15.72 12.39
N ASN A 376 9.04 14.71 12.58
CA ASN A 376 9.92 14.16 11.56
C ASN A 376 9.89 12.62 11.58
N ILE A 377 8.71 12.05 11.39
CA ILE A 377 8.48 10.60 11.46
C ILE A 377 9.42 9.81 10.54
N ASN A 378 9.79 10.37 9.40
CA ASN A 378 10.67 9.79 8.40
C ASN A 378 12.14 9.68 8.86
N GLN A 379 12.59 10.48 9.84
CA GLN A 379 13.94 10.38 10.41
C GLN A 379 14.07 9.18 11.37
N THR A 380 12.98 8.70 11.95
CA THR A 380 13.01 7.66 12.98
C THR A 380 13.74 6.39 12.53
N THR A 381 13.54 5.96 11.29
CA THR A 381 14.22 4.78 10.73
C THR A 381 15.74 5.01 10.64
N PHE A 382 16.19 6.19 10.26
CA PHE A 382 17.62 6.51 10.16
C PHE A 382 18.27 6.63 11.54
N LEU A 383 17.61 7.25 12.51
CA LEU A 383 18.05 7.28 13.92
C LEU A 383 18.24 5.88 14.48
N LEU A 384 17.34 4.94 14.12
CA LEU A 384 17.50 3.54 14.50
C LEU A 384 18.72 2.90 13.84
N LEU A 385 18.93 3.13 12.54
CA LEU A 385 20.06 2.56 11.80
C LEU A 385 21.41 3.09 12.33
N GLU A 386 21.47 4.30 12.88
CA GLU A 386 22.67 4.85 13.54
C GLU A 386 23.12 4.04 14.76
N THR A 387 22.21 3.28 15.38
CA THR A 387 22.55 2.41 16.52
C THR A 387 23.25 1.11 16.09
N LEU A 388 23.26 0.78 14.80
CA LEU A 388 23.88 -0.42 14.24
C LEU A 388 25.29 -0.16 13.69
N PRO A 389 26.16 -1.17 13.64
CA PRO A 389 27.44 -1.05 12.96
C PRO A 389 27.22 -0.75 11.46
N PHE A 390 28.19 -0.08 10.83
CA PHE A 390 28.11 0.33 9.42
C PHE A 390 26.89 1.21 9.08
N SER A 391 26.47 2.09 10.00
CA SER A 391 25.28 2.93 9.87
C SER A 391 25.24 3.72 8.55
N ARG A 392 26.38 4.28 8.09
CA ARG A 392 26.46 4.97 6.79
C ARG A 392 26.11 4.06 5.61
N LEU A 393 26.55 2.80 5.64
CA LEU A 393 26.25 1.83 4.57
C LEU A 393 24.78 1.46 4.57
N THR A 394 24.20 1.18 5.75
CA THR A 394 22.77 0.83 5.87
C THR A 394 21.88 2.00 5.50
N THR A 395 22.25 3.24 5.88
CA THR A 395 21.54 4.46 5.46
C THR A 395 21.61 4.64 3.94
N ALA A 396 22.80 4.53 3.33
CA ALA A 396 22.94 4.62 1.87
C ALA A 396 22.13 3.52 1.14
N ALA A 397 22.15 2.28 1.64
CA ALA A 397 21.36 1.18 1.09
C ALA A 397 19.85 1.45 1.19
N THR A 398 19.38 2.01 2.30
CA THR A 398 17.98 2.41 2.50
C THR A 398 17.54 3.50 1.52
N ILE A 399 18.39 4.52 1.29
CA ILE A 399 18.14 5.58 0.30
C ILE A 399 17.99 4.98 -1.10
N VAL A 400 18.95 4.12 -1.51
CA VAL A 400 18.91 3.46 -2.82
C VAL A 400 17.68 2.59 -2.98
N ALA A 401 17.34 1.77 -1.97
CA ALA A 401 16.15 0.93 -2.01
C ALA A 401 14.87 1.76 -2.13
N ALA A 402 14.73 2.82 -1.33
CA ALA A 402 13.59 3.73 -1.37
C ALA A 402 13.44 4.36 -2.76
N PHE A 403 14.52 4.89 -3.32
CA PHE A 403 14.54 5.48 -4.66
C PHE A 403 14.08 4.49 -5.73
N LEU A 404 14.63 3.27 -5.73
CA LEU A 404 14.29 2.22 -6.68
C LEU A 404 12.82 1.78 -6.55
N PHE A 405 12.30 1.63 -5.32
CA PHE A 405 10.89 1.30 -5.10
C PHE A 405 9.96 2.39 -5.65
N ILE A 406 10.31 3.66 -5.49
CA ILE A 406 9.46 4.74 -6.03
C ILE A 406 9.48 4.71 -7.56
N VAL A 407 10.66 4.62 -8.19
CA VAL A 407 10.79 4.56 -9.66
C VAL A 407 9.95 3.43 -10.22
N THR A 408 10.08 2.21 -9.66
CA THR A 408 9.36 1.04 -10.16
C THR A 408 7.85 1.14 -9.94
N SER A 409 7.43 1.70 -8.81
CA SER A 409 6.01 1.92 -8.51
C SER A 409 5.36 2.93 -9.46
N VAL A 410 6.03 4.07 -9.73
CA VAL A 410 5.50 5.11 -10.62
C VAL A 410 5.40 4.61 -12.06
N VAL A 411 6.42 3.90 -12.56
CA VAL A 411 6.39 3.32 -13.92
C VAL A 411 5.23 2.32 -14.05
N SER A 412 5.09 1.43 -13.08
CA SER A 412 4.00 0.44 -13.07
C SER A 412 2.62 1.10 -12.98
N ALA A 413 2.48 2.15 -12.18
CA ALA A 413 1.23 2.88 -12.05
C ALA A 413 0.87 3.66 -13.34
N ALA A 414 1.83 4.33 -13.96
CA ALA A 414 1.62 5.01 -15.23
C ALA A 414 1.14 4.03 -16.32
N TYR A 415 1.66 2.79 -16.31
CA TYR A 415 1.19 1.73 -17.19
C TYR A 415 -0.26 1.33 -16.89
N VAL A 416 -0.63 1.09 -15.61
CA VAL A 416 -2.00 0.71 -15.22
C VAL A 416 -2.99 1.82 -15.52
N LEU A 417 -2.63 3.07 -15.23
CA LEU A 417 -3.46 4.24 -15.55
C LEU A 417 -3.66 4.40 -17.07
N ALA A 418 -2.62 4.16 -17.85
CA ALA A 418 -2.71 4.17 -19.31
C ALA A 418 -3.62 3.05 -19.81
N MET A 419 -3.48 1.83 -19.28
CA MET A 419 -4.35 0.69 -19.60
C MET A 419 -5.83 1.00 -19.31
N PHE A 420 -6.15 1.54 -18.12
CA PHE A 420 -7.53 1.92 -17.80
C PHE A 420 -8.06 3.05 -18.68
N SER A 421 -7.19 4.00 -19.04
CA SER A 421 -7.55 5.13 -19.91
C SER A 421 -7.81 4.72 -21.35
N THR A 422 -7.31 3.58 -21.78
CA THR A 422 -7.47 3.01 -23.14
C THR A 422 -8.47 1.85 -23.19
N GLY A 423 -9.35 1.73 -22.19
CA GLY A 423 -10.40 0.71 -22.17
C GLY A 423 -9.92 -0.71 -21.85
N GLY A 424 -8.82 -0.84 -21.12
CA GLY A 424 -8.24 -2.12 -20.72
C GLY A 424 -7.22 -2.69 -21.72
N ASP A 425 -6.71 -1.83 -22.63
CA ASP A 425 -5.63 -2.22 -23.56
C ASP A 425 -4.36 -2.58 -22.81
N GLN A 426 -3.90 -3.82 -22.96
CA GLN A 426 -2.70 -4.34 -22.30
C GLN A 426 -1.40 -3.82 -22.91
N THR A 427 -1.47 -3.11 -24.04
CA THR A 427 -0.33 -2.49 -24.73
C THR A 427 -0.57 -1.00 -24.98
N PRO A 428 -0.82 -0.20 -23.92
CA PRO A 428 -1.21 1.19 -24.08
C PRO A 428 -0.11 2.01 -24.78
N PRO A 429 -0.48 2.98 -25.63
CA PRO A 429 0.47 3.81 -26.37
C PRO A 429 1.43 4.55 -25.44
N VAL A 430 2.71 4.67 -25.84
CA VAL A 430 3.76 5.38 -25.06
C VAL A 430 3.33 6.78 -24.64
N ARG A 431 2.69 7.54 -25.56
CA ARG A 431 2.17 8.90 -25.27
C ARG A 431 1.20 8.92 -24.07
N VAL A 432 0.36 7.88 -23.91
CA VAL A 432 -0.61 7.83 -22.80
C VAL A 432 0.12 7.50 -21.50
N LYS A 433 1.09 6.60 -21.53
CA LYS A 433 1.97 6.29 -20.39
C LYS A 433 2.74 7.53 -19.91
N LEU A 434 3.34 8.27 -20.85
CA LEU A 434 4.05 9.53 -20.54
C LEU A 434 3.12 10.60 -19.98
N THR A 435 1.91 10.76 -20.54
CA THR A 435 0.92 11.70 -20.00
C THR A 435 0.62 11.40 -18.53
N TRP A 436 0.39 10.12 -18.18
CA TRP A 436 0.18 9.73 -16.80
C TRP A 436 1.44 9.89 -15.94
N GLY A 437 2.62 9.59 -16.46
CA GLY A 437 3.89 9.84 -15.76
C GLY A 437 4.07 11.33 -15.39
N VAL A 438 3.77 12.24 -16.31
CA VAL A 438 3.82 13.69 -16.06
C VAL A 438 2.76 14.10 -15.01
N ILE A 439 1.52 13.59 -15.12
CA ILE A 439 0.45 13.90 -14.15
C ILE A 439 0.81 13.40 -12.75
N LEU A 440 1.35 12.18 -12.64
CA LEU A 440 1.84 11.65 -11.35
C LEU A 440 2.95 12.53 -10.77
N GLY A 441 3.83 13.06 -11.63
CA GLY A 441 4.83 14.04 -11.21
C GLY A 441 4.20 15.33 -10.70
N LEU A 442 3.24 15.93 -11.42
CA LEU A 442 2.57 17.16 -10.98
C LEU A 442 1.81 16.98 -9.66
N LEU A 443 1.10 15.84 -9.49
CA LEU A 443 0.44 15.52 -8.24
C LEU A 443 1.45 15.30 -7.10
N GLY A 444 2.55 14.59 -7.37
CA GLY A 444 3.65 14.41 -6.41
C GLY A 444 4.28 15.75 -6.00
N LEU A 445 4.51 16.64 -6.96
CA LEU A 445 5.00 18.00 -6.69
C LEU A 445 4.03 18.76 -5.77
N ALA A 446 2.74 18.76 -6.08
CA ALA A 446 1.73 19.40 -5.24
C ALA A 446 1.77 18.91 -3.78
N MET A 447 2.00 17.62 -3.58
CA MET A 447 2.12 17.03 -2.25
C MET A 447 3.45 17.34 -1.57
N ILE A 448 4.57 17.38 -2.32
CA ILE A 448 5.88 17.78 -1.78
C ILE A 448 5.85 19.24 -1.31
N LEU A 449 5.17 20.11 -2.04
CA LEU A 449 5.02 21.52 -1.66
C LEU A 449 4.22 21.73 -0.37
N SER A 450 3.46 20.72 0.10
CA SER A 450 2.79 20.77 1.41
C SER A 450 3.77 20.68 2.58
N ASP A 451 4.97 20.19 2.34
CA ASP A 451 6.04 19.95 3.35
C ASP A 451 5.51 19.22 4.59
N SER A 452 4.53 18.33 4.41
CA SER A 452 3.80 17.66 5.51
C SER A 452 3.35 16.26 5.13
N VAL A 453 3.87 15.27 5.84
CA VAL A 453 3.46 13.86 5.68
C VAL A 453 1.99 13.66 6.07
N SER A 454 1.49 14.38 7.08
CA SER A 454 0.08 14.30 7.48
C SER A 454 -0.85 14.82 6.38
N ALA A 455 -0.52 15.95 5.75
CA ALA A 455 -1.29 16.49 4.63
C ALA A 455 -1.33 15.49 3.44
N VAL A 456 -0.19 14.87 3.11
CA VAL A 456 -0.12 13.82 2.08
C VAL A 456 -1.05 12.66 2.40
N ARG A 457 -1.04 12.16 3.65
CA ARG A 457 -1.91 11.06 4.09
C ARG A 457 -3.40 11.41 3.98
N GLU A 458 -3.78 12.62 4.35
CA GLU A 458 -5.16 13.11 4.28
C GLU A 458 -5.65 13.24 2.83
N ILE A 459 -4.81 13.74 1.92
CA ILE A 459 -5.14 13.82 0.49
C ILE A 459 -5.36 12.41 -0.10
N ILE A 460 -4.51 11.44 0.25
CA ILE A 460 -4.70 10.04 -0.15
C ILE A 460 -6.03 9.49 0.39
N ALA A 461 -6.27 9.65 1.69
CA ALA A 461 -7.46 9.13 2.34
C ALA A 461 -8.76 9.72 1.76
N MET A 462 -8.78 11.02 1.44
CA MET A 462 -9.89 11.67 0.78
C MET A 462 -10.21 11.02 -0.57
N SER A 463 -9.20 10.70 -1.36
CA SER A 463 -9.38 10.12 -2.70
C SER A 463 -9.97 8.71 -2.68
N ALA A 464 -9.71 7.96 -1.61
CA ALA A 464 -10.06 6.56 -1.50
C ALA A 464 -11.43 6.30 -0.85
N GLY A 465 -11.99 7.29 -0.14
CA GLY A 465 -13.25 7.11 0.56
C GLY A 465 -14.37 6.47 -0.25
N PRO A 466 -14.63 6.90 -1.50
CA PRO A 466 -15.64 6.27 -2.35
C PRO A 466 -15.30 4.83 -2.77
N PHE A 467 -14.03 4.44 -2.75
CA PHE A 467 -13.60 3.13 -3.24
C PHE A 467 -14.08 1.97 -2.34
N VAL A 468 -14.42 2.24 -1.09
CA VAL A 468 -15.02 1.23 -0.19
C VAL A 468 -16.31 0.64 -0.77
N PHE A 469 -17.15 1.46 -1.40
CA PHE A 469 -18.38 0.98 -2.06
C PHE A 469 -18.09 0.20 -3.34
N ILE A 470 -17.04 0.58 -4.06
CA ILE A 470 -16.60 -0.11 -5.28
C ILE A 470 -16.14 -1.53 -4.94
N VAL A 471 -15.29 -1.73 -3.94
CA VAL A 471 -14.82 -3.07 -3.58
C VAL A 471 -15.94 -3.98 -3.10
N LEU A 472 -16.94 -3.44 -2.38
CA LEU A 472 -18.12 -4.20 -2.00
C LEU A 472 -18.95 -4.61 -3.21
N LEU A 473 -19.17 -3.70 -4.17
CA LEU A 473 -19.85 -4.02 -5.41
C LEU A 473 -19.10 -5.11 -6.21
N LEU A 474 -17.79 -5.00 -6.31
CA LEU A 474 -16.94 -6.01 -6.97
C LEU A 474 -17.03 -7.37 -6.27
N MET A 475 -17.02 -7.38 -4.94
CA MET A 475 -17.20 -8.62 -4.16
C MET A 475 -18.56 -9.25 -4.40
N VAL A 476 -19.63 -8.46 -4.47
CA VAL A 476 -20.98 -8.96 -4.83
C VAL A 476 -20.99 -9.54 -6.25
N CYS A 477 -20.34 -8.88 -7.22
CA CYS A 477 -20.19 -9.41 -8.57
C CYS A 477 -19.48 -10.77 -8.57
N LEU A 478 -18.37 -10.89 -7.83
CA LEU A 478 -17.62 -12.14 -7.73
C LEU A 478 -18.47 -13.26 -7.13
N LEU A 479 -19.09 -13.01 -5.98
CA LEU A 479 -19.89 -14.02 -5.28
C LEU A 479 -21.08 -14.48 -6.13
N LYS A 480 -21.71 -13.56 -6.87
CA LYS A 480 -22.81 -13.91 -7.79
C LYS A 480 -22.30 -14.75 -8.96
N ALA A 481 -21.19 -14.38 -9.58
CA ALA A 481 -20.61 -15.12 -10.69
C ALA A 481 -20.11 -16.52 -10.27
N LEU A 482 -19.53 -16.66 -9.06
CA LEU A 482 -19.12 -17.95 -8.51
C LEU A 482 -20.28 -18.90 -8.23
N LYS A 483 -21.47 -18.39 -7.85
CA LYS A 483 -22.67 -19.23 -7.69
C LYS A 483 -23.14 -19.87 -9.00
N GLU A 484 -22.86 -19.26 -10.14
CA GLU A 484 -23.17 -19.80 -11.46
C GLU A 484 -22.13 -20.83 -11.91
N GLU A 485 -20.93 -20.83 -11.31
CA GLU A 485 -19.92 -21.86 -11.53
C GLU A 485 -20.31 -23.14 -10.78
N LYS A 486 -20.39 -24.26 -11.48
CA LYS A 486 -20.54 -25.58 -10.84
C LYS A 486 -19.14 -26.11 -10.53
N PRO A 487 -18.72 -26.15 -9.26
CA PRO A 487 -17.43 -26.72 -8.91
C PRO A 487 -17.39 -28.20 -9.38
N GLY A 488 -16.47 -28.53 -10.29
CA GLY A 488 -16.28 -29.90 -10.79
C GLY A 488 -16.83 -30.20 -12.20
N ARG A 489 -17.43 -29.24 -12.92
CA ARG A 489 -17.60 -29.34 -14.37
C ARG A 489 -16.42 -28.65 -15.06
N THR A 490 -15.59 -29.43 -15.74
CA THR A 490 -14.60 -28.94 -16.70
C THR A 490 -15.29 -28.11 -17.80
N ARG A 491 -14.78 -26.93 -18.06
CA ARG A 491 -15.07 -26.14 -19.27
C ARG A 491 -13.98 -26.36 -20.30
#